data_2e046d285b442dddbbf482185629a276
#
_entry.id   2e046d285b442dddbbf482185629a276
#
_cell.length_a   1.000
_cell.length_b   1.000
_cell.length_c   1.000
_cell.angle_alpha   90.00
_cell.angle_beta   90.00
_cell.angle_gamma   90.00
#
_symmetry.space_group_name_H-M   'P 1'
#
loop_
_entity.id
_entity.type
_entity.pdbx_description
1 polymer ?
#
loop_
_entity_poly.entity_id
_entity_poly.type
_entity_poly.pdbx_seq_one_letter_code
_entity_poly.pdbx_strand_id
1 'polypeptide(L)'
;MDKQKVHTASFEELHQAPTDPKAQQWIEKNLALIKDVKVGVSARLGTAAISVSRLFELKDGEVLALDTMVDEPVDLLLEGKIVARGQIVVVDDAYGVRITEIIGTPG
;
A
#
# COMPACT_ATOMS: atom_id res chain seq x y z
N MET A 1 -10.07 25.06 -3.48
CA MET A 1 -10.27 24.68 -3.79
C MET A 1 -10.53 24.53 -3.98
N ASP A 2 -10.38 24.40 -4.17
CA ASP A 2 -10.72 23.87 -4.44
C ASP A 2 -10.13 23.52 -4.39
N LYS A 3 -9.48 23.78 -4.17
CA LYS A 3 -9.00 23.14 -4.36
C LYS A 3 -8.93 22.30 -3.97
N GLN A 4 -9.10 22.07 -3.50
CA GLN A 4 -9.18 21.03 -3.36
C GLN A 4 -10.03 20.35 -3.85
N LYS A 5 -10.85 20.50 -4.43
CA LYS A 5 -11.56 19.86 -4.99
C LYS A 5 -11.34 19.33 -6.16
N VAL A 6 -11.46 19.87 -6.63
CA VAL A 6 -10.89 19.44 -7.70
C VAL A 6 -10.00 18.40 -7.49
N HIS A 7 -9.52 18.36 -6.41
CA HIS A 7 -8.61 17.55 -6.07
C HIS A 7 -8.91 16.17 -5.99
N THR A 8 -10.04 15.66 -5.52
CA THR A 8 -10.35 14.26 -5.33
C THR A 8 -10.39 13.51 -6.64
N ALA A 9 -11.01 14.07 -7.64
CA ALA A 9 -11.08 13.41 -8.93
C ALA A 9 -9.72 13.26 -9.55
N SER A 10 -8.89 14.28 -9.43
CA SER A 10 -7.56 14.19 -10.00
C SER A 10 -6.72 13.16 -9.31
N PHE A 11 -6.87 13.05 -8.01
CA PHE A 11 -6.11 12.09 -7.25
C PHE A 11 -6.50 10.67 -7.63
N GLU A 12 -7.75 10.41 -7.88
CA GLU A 12 -8.18 9.11 -8.33
C GLU A 12 -7.59 8.77 -9.68
N GLU A 13 -7.49 9.73 -10.57
CA GLU A 13 -6.87 9.49 -11.85
C GLU A 13 -5.43 9.07 -11.70
N LEU A 14 -4.72 9.66 -10.77
CA LEU A 14 -3.33 9.29 -10.54
C LEU A 14 -3.21 7.85 -10.09
N HIS A 15 -4.15 7.40 -9.26
CA HIS A 15 -4.11 6.03 -8.80
C HIS A 15 -4.47 5.05 -9.88
N GLN A 16 -5.35 5.42 -10.78
CA GLN A 16 -5.84 4.50 -11.79
C GLN A 16 -4.92 4.35 -12.97
N ALA A 17 -4.06 5.32 -13.20
CA ALA A 17 -3.20 5.30 -14.35
C ALA A 17 -1.75 5.64 -13.98
N PRO A 18 -1.12 4.83 -13.13
CA PRO A 18 0.23 5.15 -12.68
C PRO A 18 1.26 5.11 -13.81
N THR A 19 0.97 4.39 -14.90
CA THR A 19 1.89 4.34 -16.02
C THR A 19 1.49 5.26 -17.15
N ASP A 20 0.41 6.02 -16.98
CA ASP A 20 -0.04 6.94 -18.01
C ASP A 20 0.93 8.12 -18.08
N PRO A 21 1.53 8.39 -19.26
CA PRO A 21 2.47 9.50 -19.37
C PRO A 21 1.87 10.85 -18.99
N LYS A 22 0.58 11.05 -19.24
CA LYS A 22 -0.03 12.32 -18.85
C LYS A 22 -0.12 12.45 -17.35
N ALA A 23 -0.44 11.37 -16.66
CA ALA A 23 -0.50 11.39 -15.21
C ALA A 23 0.87 11.65 -14.63
N GLN A 24 1.89 11.03 -15.20
CA GLN A 24 3.24 11.22 -14.74
C GLN A 24 3.71 12.64 -14.96
N GLN A 25 3.39 13.22 -16.11
CA GLN A 25 3.74 14.60 -16.37
C GLN A 25 3.04 15.55 -15.40
N TRP A 26 1.78 15.24 -15.09
CA TRP A 26 1.03 16.05 -14.16
C TRP A 26 1.69 16.03 -12.78
N ILE A 27 2.10 14.83 -12.34
CA ILE A 27 2.76 14.70 -11.04
C ILE A 27 4.05 15.52 -11.03
N GLU A 28 4.85 15.40 -12.07
CA GLU A 28 6.12 16.11 -12.13
C GLU A 28 5.94 17.62 -12.11
N LYS A 29 4.95 18.10 -12.84
CA LYS A 29 4.70 19.53 -12.89
C LYS A 29 4.17 20.06 -11.59
N ASN A 30 3.42 19.26 -10.87
CA ASN A 30 2.69 19.71 -9.70
C ASN A 30 3.23 19.15 -8.39
N LEU A 31 4.41 18.58 -8.43
CA LEU A 31 4.98 17.96 -7.24
C LEU A 31 5.06 18.94 -6.07
N ALA A 32 5.41 20.18 -6.35
CA ALA A 32 5.51 21.16 -5.28
C ALA A 32 4.18 21.41 -4.60
N LEU A 33 3.08 21.20 -5.32
CA LEU A 33 1.74 21.40 -4.76
C LEU A 33 1.26 20.20 -3.98
N ILE A 34 1.70 18.99 -4.34
CA ILE A 34 1.18 17.77 -3.72
C ILE A 34 2.16 17.05 -2.82
N LYS A 35 3.39 17.53 -2.73
CA LYS A 35 4.42 16.81 -1.97
C LYS A 35 4.07 16.61 -0.51
N ASP A 36 3.24 17.48 0.03
CA ASP A 36 2.86 17.38 1.44
C ASP A 36 1.52 16.67 1.66
N VAL A 37 0.91 16.20 0.59
CA VAL A 37 -0.31 15.42 0.71
C VAL A 37 0.06 14.04 1.24
N LYS A 38 -0.63 13.61 2.27
CA LYS A 38 -0.36 12.32 2.87
C LYS A 38 -1.20 11.25 2.24
N VAL A 39 -0.58 10.10 1.98
CA VAL A 39 -1.29 8.96 1.43
C VAL A 39 -1.04 7.77 2.34
N GLY A 40 -1.93 6.80 2.28
CA GLY A 40 -1.80 5.60 3.09
C GLY A 40 -1.09 4.51 2.33
N VAL A 41 -0.08 3.94 2.98
CA VAL A 41 0.62 2.80 2.43
C VAL A 41 0.37 1.63 3.36
N SER A 42 -0.03 0.50 2.80
CA SER A 42 -0.33 -0.70 3.57
C SER A 42 0.75 -1.74 3.37
N ALA A 43 1.04 -2.50 4.42
CA ALA A 43 1.96 -3.62 4.32
C ALA A 43 1.14 -4.90 4.38
N ARG A 44 1.26 -5.74 3.35
CA ARG A 44 0.53 -6.99 3.29
C ARG A 44 1.41 -8.11 3.77
N LEU A 45 1.03 -8.70 4.90
CA LEU A 45 1.83 -9.75 5.52
C LEU A 45 1.69 -11.09 4.81
N GLY A 46 0.52 -11.38 4.28
CA GLY A 46 0.28 -12.68 3.65
C GLY A 46 -1.19 -12.94 3.56
N THR A 47 -1.53 -14.12 3.09
CA THR A 47 -2.91 -14.52 2.87
C THR A 47 -3.14 -15.89 3.48
N ALA A 48 -4.31 -16.10 4.03
CA ALA A 48 -4.73 -17.41 4.52
C ALA A 48 -5.95 -17.83 3.74
N ALA A 49 -5.96 -19.07 3.27
CA ALA A 49 -7.13 -19.63 2.60
C ALA A 49 -7.97 -20.35 3.66
N ILE A 50 -9.25 -20.02 3.70
CA ILE A 50 -10.12 -20.55 4.73
C ILE A 50 -11.51 -20.75 4.13
N SER A 51 -12.18 -21.83 4.49
CA SER A 51 -13.52 -22.06 4.00
C SER A 51 -14.50 -21.13 4.71
N VAL A 52 -15.63 -20.90 4.08
CA VAL A 52 -16.65 -20.04 4.69
C VAL A 52 -17.14 -20.64 6.00
N SER A 53 -17.33 -21.95 6.03
CA SER A 53 -17.80 -22.58 7.27
C SER A 53 -16.78 -22.42 8.39
N ARG A 54 -15.51 -22.55 8.07
CA ARG A 54 -14.46 -22.39 9.07
C ARG A 54 -14.41 -20.95 9.57
N LEU A 55 -14.64 -20.00 8.67
CA LEU A 55 -14.64 -18.61 9.03
C LEU A 55 -15.70 -18.31 10.11
N PHE A 56 -16.89 -18.90 9.95
CA PHE A 56 -17.95 -18.68 10.92
C PHE A 56 -17.73 -19.43 12.24
N GLU A 57 -16.78 -20.35 12.26
CA GLU A 57 -16.46 -21.08 13.48
C GLU A 57 -15.29 -20.53 14.26
N LEU A 58 -14.69 -19.44 13.77
CA LEU A 58 -13.53 -18.87 14.44
C LEU A 58 -13.88 -18.35 15.81
N LYS A 59 -12.97 -18.57 16.75
CA LYS A 59 -13.16 -18.12 18.12
C LYS A 59 -11.94 -17.36 18.58
N ASP A 60 -12.11 -16.60 19.64
CA ASP A 60 -11.00 -15.85 20.23
C ASP A 60 -9.87 -16.80 20.58
N GLY A 61 -8.66 -16.40 20.29
CA GLY A 61 -7.48 -17.18 20.62
C GLY A 61 -7.02 -18.11 19.52
N GLU A 62 -7.81 -18.26 18.47
CA GLU A 62 -7.40 -19.12 17.35
C GLU A 62 -6.39 -18.42 16.48
N VAL A 63 -5.59 -19.21 15.79
CA VAL A 63 -4.51 -18.67 14.97
C VAL A 63 -4.75 -19.08 13.52
N LEU A 64 -4.69 -18.11 12.63
CA LEU A 64 -4.72 -18.38 11.19
C LEU A 64 -3.29 -18.25 10.67
N ALA A 65 -2.82 -19.33 10.06
CA ALA A 65 -1.50 -19.32 9.45
C ALA A 65 -1.56 -18.62 8.12
N LEU A 66 -0.58 -17.78 7.86
CA LEU A 66 -0.47 -17.08 6.58
C LEU A 66 0.50 -17.84 5.68
N ASP A 67 0.43 -17.53 4.40
CA ASP A 67 1.24 -18.23 3.41
C ASP A 67 2.65 -17.66 3.26
N THR A 68 3.01 -16.68 4.06
CA THR A 68 4.31 -16.01 3.98
C THR A 68 5.19 -16.48 5.14
N MET A 69 6.43 -16.79 4.84
CA MET A 69 7.40 -17.16 5.87
C MET A 69 7.84 -15.93 6.64
N VAL A 70 8.33 -16.12 7.86
CA VAL A 70 8.64 -14.99 8.74
C VAL A 70 9.75 -14.10 8.21
N ASP A 71 10.64 -14.64 7.39
CA ASP A 71 11.75 -13.85 6.88
C ASP A 71 11.58 -13.45 5.42
N GLU A 72 10.38 -13.67 4.87
CA GLU A 72 10.12 -13.26 3.50
C GLU A 72 9.77 -11.79 3.45
N PRO A 73 10.12 -11.10 2.36
CA PRO A 73 9.70 -9.71 2.21
C PRO A 73 8.19 -9.60 2.10
N VAL A 74 7.67 -8.49 2.58
CA VAL A 74 6.25 -8.21 2.46
C VAL A 74 6.04 -7.13 1.42
N ASP A 75 4.85 -7.11 0.84
CA ASP A 75 4.51 -6.13 -0.18
C ASP A 75 3.98 -4.87 0.47
N LEU A 76 4.41 -3.74 -0.05
CA LEU A 76 3.85 -2.45 0.33
C LEU A 76 2.95 -2.00 -0.79
N LEU A 77 1.73 -1.63 -0.44
CA LEU A 77 0.72 -1.28 -1.41
C LEU A 77 0.26 0.15 -1.23
N LEU A 78 0.10 0.82 -2.35
CA LEU A 78 -0.50 2.14 -2.38
C LEU A 78 -1.76 1.99 -3.22
N GLU A 79 -2.91 2.18 -2.61
CA GLU A 79 -4.20 2.03 -3.28
C GLU A 79 -4.31 0.70 -4.01
N GLY A 80 -3.88 -0.35 -3.34
CA GLY A 80 -4.00 -1.69 -3.89
C GLY A 80 -2.93 -2.10 -4.87
N LYS A 81 -1.98 -1.24 -5.16
CA LYS A 81 -0.91 -1.57 -6.10
C LYS A 81 0.41 -1.70 -5.36
N ILE A 82 1.18 -2.71 -5.73
CA ILE A 82 2.47 -2.94 -5.09
C ILE A 82 3.46 -1.91 -5.58
N VAL A 83 4.03 -1.15 -4.68
CA VAL A 83 5.02 -0.14 -5.03
C VAL A 83 6.41 -0.46 -4.49
N ALA A 84 6.49 -1.33 -3.49
CA ALA A 84 7.78 -1.66 -2.89
C ALA A 84 7.67 -2.96 -2.14
N ARG A 85 8.80 -3.49 -1.71
CA ARG A 85 8.86 -4.64 -0.82
C ARG A 85 9.85 -4.32 0.28
N GLY A 86 9.66 -4.97 1.40
CA GLY A 86 10.56 -4.77 2.51
C GLY A 86 10.38 -5.82 3.56
N GLN A 87 11.16 -5.71 4.61
CA GLN A 87 11.11 -6.63 5.72
C GLN A 87 10.47 -5.97 6.93
N ILE A 88 9.65 -6.71 7.63
CA ILE A 88 9.02 -6.22 8.85
C ILE A 88 10.09 -6.09 9.92
N VAL A 89 10.11 -4.96 10.59
CA VAL A 89 11.01 -4.70 11.70
C VAL A 89 10.19 -4.09 12.84
N VAL A 90 10.80 -3.99 14.00
CA VAL A 90 10.16 -3.37 15.14
C VAL A 90 10.90 -2.08 15.45
N VAL A 91 10.15 -0.99 15.57
CA VAL A 91 10.69 0.32 15.85
C VAL A 91 9.91 0.90 17.02
N ASP A 92 10.55 1.06 18.16
CA ASP A 92 9.91 1.69 19.34
C ASP A 92 8.53 1.12 19.65
N ASP A 93 8.44 -0.18 19.77
CA ASP A 93 7.20 -0.89 20.09
C ASP A 93 6.15 -0.86 18.99
N ALA A 94 6.53 -0.42 17.81
CA ALA A 94 5.63 -0.45 16.65
C ALA A 94 6.30 -1.25 15.55
N TYR A 95 5.49 -1.74 14.61
CA TYR A 95 6.03 -2.40 13.44
C TYR A 95 6.44 -1.36 12.42
N GLY A 96 7.53 -1.64 11.75
CA GLY A 96 7.96 -0.84 10.61
C GLY A 96 8.34 -1.76 9.48
N VAL A 97 8.67 -1.19 8.35
CA VAL A 97 9.12 -1.96 7.20
C VAL A 97 10.41 -1.35 6.69
N ARG A 98 11.43 -2.19 6.60
CA ARG A 98 12.69 -1.77 5.98
C ARG A 98 12.60 -2.03 4.49
N ILE A 99 12.68 -1.00 3.69
CA ILE A 99 12.52 -1.14 2.24
C ILE A 99 13.72 -1.88 1.68
N THR A 100 13.46 -2.95 0.94
CA THR A 100 14.52 -3.72 0.29
C THR A 100 14.46 -3.62 -1.22
N GLU A 101 13.29 -3.24 -1.76
CA GLU A 101 13.14 -3.18 -3.20
C GLU A 101 12.06 -2.17 -3.56
N ILE A 102 12.32 -1.34 -4.53
CA ILE A 102 11.29 -0.45 -5.09
C ILE A 102 10.81 -1.09 -6.38
N ILE A 103 9.52 -1.41 -6.43
CA ILE A 103 8.95 -2.13 -7.56
C ILE A 103 8.52 -1.19 -8.65
N GLY A 104 7.87 -0.11 -8.26
CA GLY A 104 7.41 0.83 -9.24
C GLY A 104 7.20 2.16 -8.60
N THR A 105 7.16 3.18 -9.43
CA THR A 105 6.88 4.50 -8.93
C THR A 105 5.47 4.87 -9.34
N PRO A 106 4.80 5.63 -8.50
CA PRO A 106 3.46 6.06 -8.88
C PRO A 106 3.45 7.03 -10.02
N GLY A 107 4.58 7.49 -10.42
CA GLY A 107 4.63 8.45 -11.51
C GLY A 107 5.52 8.01 -12.62
#